data_ed2df63c4f5c04a1234a436d0a8f17cc
#
_entry.id   ed2df63c4f5c04a1234a436d0a8f17cc
#
_cell.length_a   1.000
_cell.length_b   1.000
_cell.length_c   1.000
_cell.angle_alpha   90.00
_cell.angle_beta   90.00
_cell.angle_gamma   90.00
#
_symmetry.space_group_name_H-M   'P 1'
#
loop_
_entity.id
_entity.type
_entity.pdbx_description
1 polymer ?
#
loop_
_entity_poly.entity_id
_entity_poly.type
_entity_poly.pdbx_seq_one_letter_code
_entity_poly.pdbx_strand_id
1 'polypeptide(L)'
;VIAQLWQKESAWGVWKGTNVTFIYNFLLKTTESWFRSAISAILNVPDPGLLGTAGSGIGGLDIMDSPSPIMSLGVAVAATAIAATLLAPLDLIRTRLIVTPISSSPRSIYPCLSLLPSWTVSPRLFPITLLHACVPTLISSSTPLILRSTLSVDPLLTPTTYSVGTFLSSTAELFIRLPLETVLRRGQVAVLQDHENERTNPSYRTPSRQKSAAYDADDTSFKTIVEPGPYRGVLGSMWFIAREEGITIAGPNAAKAASAKAMGFERPSRMRKGQGVHGLWRGWRVGVWGLVGIWGAAAMGGGGGEF
;
A
#
# COMPACT_ATOMS: atom_id res chain seq x y z
N VAL A 1 -15.27 -10.65 2.65
CA VAL A 1 -15.05 -9.48 1.77
C VAL A 1 -15.24 -9.86 0.32
N ILE A 2 -14.46 -10.82 -0.25
CA ILE A 2 -14.56 -11.23 -1.66
C ILE A 2 -15.98 -11.70 -2.01
N ALA A 3 -16.59 -12.56 -1.19
CA ALA A 3 -17.96 -13.01 -1.40
C ALA A 3 -18.99 -11.86 -1.39
N GLN A 4 -18.81 -10.86 -0.53
CA GLN A 4 -19.69 -9.69 -0.46
C GLN A 4 -19.49 -8.79 -1.69
N LEU A 5 -18.25 -8.62 -2.17
CA LEU A 5 -17.98 -7.91 -3.43
C LEU A 5 -18.59 -8.62 -4.63
N TRP A 6 -18.45 -9.95 -4.67
CA TRP A 6 -19.06 -10.78 -5.71
C TRP A 6 -20.58 -10.65 -5.76
N GLN A 7 -21.22 -10.63 -4.59
CA GLN A 7 -22.68 -10.46 -4.51
C GLN A 7 -23.14 -9.05 -4.91
N LYS A 8 -22.36 -8.00 -4.58
CA LYS A 8 -22.74 -6.61 -4.85
C LYS A 8 -22.35 -6.12 -6.24
N GLU A 9 -21.20 -6.55 -6.75
CA GLU A 9 -20.60 -6.02 -7.98
C GLU A 9 -20.26 -7.09 -9.02
N SER A 10 -20.69 -8.35 -8.80
CA SER A 10 -20.38 -9.52 -9.64
C SER A 10 -18.87 -9.80 -9.76
N ALA A 11 -18.49 -10.70 -10.70
CA ALA A 11 -17.09 -11.10 -10.92
C ALA A 11 -16.15 -9.90 -11.22
N TRP A 12 -16.64 -8.92 -11.96
CA TRP A 12 -15.85 -7.73 -12.34
C TRP A 12 -15.47 -6.84 -11.18
N GLY A 13 -16.22 -6.86 -10.07
CA GLY A 13 -15.89 -6.12 -8.86
C GLY A 13 -14.57 -6.54 -8.21
N VAL A 14 -14.18 -7.79 -8.35
CA VAL A 14 -12.93 -8.33 -7.83
C VAL A 14 -11.72 -7.83 -8.63
N TRP A 15 -11.89 -7.67 -9.94
CA TRP A 15 -10.81 -7.27 -10.87
C TRP A 15 -10.75 -5.77 -11.14
N LYS A 16 -11.62 -4.98 -10.49
CA LYS A 16 -11.62 -3.53 -10.70
C LYS A 16 -10.30 -2.91 -10.25
N GLY A 17 -9.77 -2.01 -11.07
CA GLY A 17 -8.51 -1.31 -10.79
C GLY A 17 -7.23 -2.12 -11.02
N THR A 18 -7.30 -3.38 -11.49
CA THR A 18 -6.13 -4.22 -11.78
C THR A 18 -5.22 -3.56 -12.81
N ASN A 19 -5.79 -3.05 -13.92
CA ASN A 19 -5.02 -2.38 -14.97
C ASN A 19 -4.26 -1.16 -14.45
N VAL A 20 -4.93 -0.33 -13.65
CA VAL A 20 -4.30 0.87 -13.06
C VAL A 20 -3.24 0.47 -12.03
N THR A 21 -3.49 -0.58 -11.27
CA THR A 21 -2.52 -1.12 -10.31
C THR A 21 -1.28 -1.65 -11.02
N PHE A 22 -1.46 -2.34 -12.16
CA PHE A 22 -0.35 -2.82 -12.97
C PHE A 22 0.48 -1.64 -13.51
N ILE A 23 -0.17 -0.67 -14.15
CA ILE A 23 0.49 0.53 -14.68
C ILE A 23 1.23 1.30 -13.57
N TYR A 24 0.58 1.49 -12.43
CA TYR A 24 1.20 2.16 -11.28
C TYR A 24 2.45 1.43 -10.80
N ASN A 25 2.37 0.13 -10.59
CA ASN A 25 3.49 -0.67 -10.10
C ASN A 25 4.65 -0.69 -11.12
N PHE A 26 4.33 -0.80 -12.41
CA PHE A 26 5.32 -0.74 -13.47
C PHE A 26 6.05 0.62 -13.49
N LEU A 27 5.29 1.71 -13.50
CA LEU A 27 5.85 3.05 -13.46
C LEU A 27 6.65 3.31 -12.18
N LEU A 28 6.15 2.83 -11.02
CA LEU A 28 6.84 2.99 -9.76
C LEU A 28 8.22 2.32 -9.80
N LYS A 29 8.29 1.08 -10.27
CA LYS A 29 9.55 0.34 -10.35
C LYS A 29 10.51 0.93 -11.37
N THR A 30 10.02 1.34 -12.53
CA THR A 30 10.84 2.00 -13.56
C THR A 30 11.38 3.33 -13.06
N THR A 31 10.54 4.14 -12.45
CA THR A 31 10.92 5.44 -11.91
C THR A 31 11.90 5.31 -10.75
N GLU A 32 11.66 4.37 -9.84
CA GLU A 32 12.58 4.03 -8.73
C GLU A 32 13.95 3.62 -9.26
N SER A 33 14.02 2.71 -10.23
CA SER A 33 15.26 2.27 -10.86
C SER A 33 15.99 3.43 -11.53
N TRP A 34 15.28 4.27 -12.27
CA TRP A 34 15.86 5.43 -12.94
C TRP A 34 16.45 6.44 -11.95
N PHE A 35 15.71 6.79 -10.89
CA PHE A 35 16.23 7.70 -9.86
C PHE A 35 17.40 7.09 -9.09
N ARG A 36 17.35 5.79 -8.81
CA ARG A 36 18.46 5.09 -8.17
C ARG A 36 19.73 5.23 -9.00
N SER A 37 19.68 4.91 -10.29
CA SER A 37 20.83 5.03 -11.19
C SER A 37 21.28 6.49 -11.35
N ALA A 38 20.36 7.44 -11.44
CA ALA A 38 20.70 8.87 -11.54
C ALA A 38 21.43 9.38 -10.27
N ILE A 39 20.90 9.07 -9.09
CA ILE A 39 21.50 9.48 -7.81
C ILE A 39 22.84 8.80 -7.61
N SER A 40 22.95 7.50 -7.93
CA SER A 40 24.21 6.75 -7.88
C SER A 40 25.28 7.38 -8.77
N ALA A 41 24.92 7.78 -9.99
CA ALA A 41 25.83 8.46 -10.90
C ALA A 41 26.30 9.83 -10.36
N ILE A 42 25.39 10.62 -9.77
CA ILE A 42 25.72 11.94 -9.19
C ILE A 42 26.64 11.78 -7.97
N LEU A 43 26.36 10.78 -7.11
CA LEU A 43 27.15 10.53 -5.90
C LEU A 43 28.40 9.69 -6.15
N ASN A 44 28.62 9.23 -7.39
CA ASN A 44 29.72 8.32 -7.77
C ASN A 44 29.76 7.05 -6.89
N VAL A 45 28.58 6.53 -6.54
CA VAL A 45 28.40 5.29 -5.80
C VAL A 45 27.96 4.21 -6.78
N PRO A 46 28.62 3.03 -6.82
CA PRO A 46 28.19 1.96 -7.72
C PRO A 46 26.76 1.53 -7.41
N ASP A 47 25.93 1.44 -8.46
CA ASP A 47 24.54 0.99 -8.34
C ASP A 47 24.49 -0.55 -8.42
N PRO A 48 24.23 -1.24 -7.32
CA PRO A 48 24.14 -2.69 -7.31
C PRO A 48 22.97 -3.21 -8.17
N GLY A 49 21.93 -2.38 -8.42
CA GLY A 49 20.79 -2.76 -9.25
C GLY A 49 21.09 -2.83 -10.73
N LEU A 50 22.04 -2.02 -11.24
CA LEU A 50 22.38 -1.96 -12.66
C LEU A 50 23.25 -3.16 -13.09
N LEU A 51 24.12 -3.60 -12.23
CA LEU A 51 25.06 -4.71 -12.50
C LEU A 51 24.37 -6.09 -12.34
N GLY A 52 23.31 -6.19 -11.55
CA GLY A 52 22.56 -7.44 -11.35
C GLY A 52 21.56 -7.79 -12.45
N THR A 53 21.23 -6.85 -13.35
CA THR A 53 20.20 -7.09 -14.40
C THR A 53 20.75 -7.89 -15.59
N ALA A 54 22.06 -8.03 -15.74
CA ALA A 54 22.68 -8.58 -16.94
C ALA A 54 22.86 -10.11 -16.95
N GLY A 55 22.44 -10.86 -15.93
CA GLY A 55 22.67 -12.30 -16.03
C GLY A 55 22.25 -13.23 -14.90
N SER A 56 21.76 -12.79 -13.77
CA SER A 56 21.34 -13.74 -12.73
C SER A 56 19.98 -13.35 -12.16
N GLY A 57 19.00 -14.21 -12.41
CA GLY A 57 17.76 -14.16 -11.67
C GLY A 57 18.09 -14.28 -10.17
N ILE A 58 17.62 -13.32 -9.36
CA ILE A 58 17.64 -13.33 -7.89
C ILE A 58 18.94 -12.83 -7.22
N GLY A 59 20.06 -12.69 -7.91
CA GLY A 59 21.32 -12.22 -7.31
C GLY A 59 21.79 -10.90 -7.91
N GLY A 60 21.09 -9.79 -7.65
CA GLY A 60 21.75 -8.49 -7.85
C GLY A 60 22.97 -8.40 -6.93
N LEU A 61 24.06 -7.76 -7.40
CA LEU A 61 25.18 -7.44 -6.53
C LEU A 61 24.63 -6.88 -5.23
N ASP A 62 24.94 -7.55 -4.16
CA ASP A 62 24.41 -7.23 -2.85
C ASP A 62 24.91 -5.82 -2.50
N ILE A 63 24.09 -5.05 -1.81
CA ILE A 63 24.48 -3.73 -1.29
C ILE A 63 25.82 -3.81 -0.54
N MET A 64 26.17 -4.99 -0.04
CA MET A 64 27.44 -5.29 0.62
C MET A 64 28.67 -5.25 -0.29
N ASP A 65 28.51 -5.53 -1.57
CA ASP A 65 29.64 -5.51 -2.53
C ASP A 65 29.98 -4.06 -2.96
N SER A 66 29.16 -3.10 -2.52
CA SER A 66 29.46 -1.67 -2.67
C SER A 66 30.53 -1.23 -1.67
N PRO A 67 31.49 -0.38 -2.08
CA PRO A 67 32.51 0.19 -1.19
C PRO A 67 31.90 1.02 -0.04
N SER A 68 30.65 1.46 -0.17
CA SER A 68 29.91 2.22 0.85
C SER A 68 28.46 1.74 0.97
N PRO A 69 28.21 0.62 1.67
CA PRO A 69 26.86 0.02 1.73
C PRO A 69 25.79 0.92 2.35
N ILE A 70 26.18 1.77 3.30
CA ILE A 70 25.26 2.74 3.92
C ILE A 70 24.81 3.82 2.92
N MET A 71 25.74 4.28 2.06
CA MET A 71 25.40 5.25 1.00
C MET A 71 24.46 4.62 -0.04
N SER A 72 24.74 3.39 -0.46
CA SER A 72 23.87 2.64 -1.38
C SER A 72 22.46 2.44 -0.80
N LEU A 73 22.35 2.16 0.50
CA LEU A 73 21.08 2.11 1.22
C LEU A 73 20.37 3.48 1.19
N GLY A 74 21.10 4.57 1.46
CA GLY A 74 20.57 5.94 1.39
C GLY A 74 20.04 6.29 0.01
N VAL A 75 20.77 5.92 -1.05
CA VAL A 75 20.37 6.12 -2.45
C VAL A 75 19.08 5.35 -2.76
N ALA A 76 18.97 4.10 -2.33
CA ALA A 76 17.77 3.30 -2.53
C ALA A 76 16.53 3.93 -1.88
N VAL A 77 16.65 4.36 -0.62
CA VAL A 77 15.56 5.00 0.12
C VAL A 77 15.19 6.37 -0.51
N ALA A 78 16.18 7.17 -0.90
CA ALA A 78 15.93 8.45 -1.56
C ALA A 78 15.24 8.29 -2.92
N ALA A 79 15.67 7.32 -3.72
CA ALA A 79 15.05 7.02 -5.01
C ALA A 79 13.58 6.60 -4.85
N THR A 80 13.31 5.73 -3.89
CA THR A 80 11.92 5.28 -3.59
C THR A 80 11.05 6.45 -3.08
N ALA A 81 11.61 7.33 -2.24
CA ALA A 81 10.90 8.52 -1.75
C ALA A 81 10.50 9.45 -2.89
N ILE A 82 11.43 9.73 -3.81
CA ILE A 82 11.19 10.59 -4.98
C ILE A 82 10.17 9.93 -5.91
N ALA A 83 10.33 8.64 -6.22
CA ALA A 83 9.40 7.92 -7.08
C ALA A 83 7.97 7.91 -6.50
N ALA A 84 7.82 7.64 -5.20
CA ALA A 84 6.53 7.61 -4.53
C ALA A 84 5.86 8.99 -4.51
N THR A 85 6.60 10.07 -4.30
CA THR A 85 6.06 11.44 -4.32
C THR A 85 5.66 11.87 -5.72
N LEU A 86 6.45 11.53 -6.73
CA LEU A 86 6.14 11.84 -8.12
C LEU A 86 4.90 11.10 -8.62
N LEU A 87 4.74 9.84 -8.25
CA LEU A 87 3.62 9.00 -8.68
C LEU A 87 2.41 9.02 -7.72
N ALA A 88 2.45 9.82 -6.66
CA ALA A 88 1.34 9.94 -5.71
C ALA A 88 -0.01 10.34 -6.36
N PRO A 89 -0.09 11.24 -7.36
CA PRO A 89 -1.35 11.52 -8.05
C PRO A 89 -1.92 10.30 -8.78
N LEU A 90 -1.05 9.46 -9.34
CA LEU A 90 -1.50 8.22 -9.99
C LEU A 90 -1.99 7.18 -8.95
N ASP A 91 -1.35 7.12 -7.78
CA ASP A 91 -1.82 6.28 -6.67
C ASP A 91 -3.18 6.74 -6.13
N LEU A 92 -3.44 8.04 -6.13
CA LEU A 92 -4.75 8.61 -5.78
C LEU A 92 -5.83 8.17 -6.78
N ILE A 93 -5.55 8.21 -8.09
CA ILE A 93 -6.45 7.71 -9.14
C ILE A 93 -6.71 6.21 -8.96
N ARG A 94 -5.66 5.42 -8.71
CA ARG A 94 -5.77 4.00 -8.41
C ARG A 94 -6.73 3.75 -7.24
N THR A 95 -6.58 4.48 -6.16
CA THR A 95 -7.45 4.38 -4.99
C THR A 95 -8.88 4.76 -5.33
N ARG A 96 -9.11 5.85 -6.08
CA ARG A 96 -10.43 6.24 -6.58
C ARG A 96 -11.11 5.10 -7.33
N LEU A 97 -10.44 4.52 -8.32
CA LEU A 97 -10.98 3.46 -9.18
C LEU A 97 -11.27 2.15 -8.43
N ILE A 98 -10.54 1.87 -7.35
CA ILE A 98 -10.78 0.68 -6.51
C ILE A 98 -11.99 0.90 -5.59
N VAL A 99 -12.12 2.09 -5.01
CA VAL A 99 -13.11 2.36 -3.97
C VAL A 99 -14.49 2.71 -4.54
N THR A 100 -14.55 3.27 -5.77
CA THR A 100 -15.83 3.60 -6.42
C THR A 100 -16.56 2.36 -6.92
N PRO A 101 -17.91 2.35 -6.89
CA PRO A 101 -18.70 1.25 -7.47
C PRO A 101 -18.48 1.08 -8.97
N ILE A 102 -18.75 -0.10 -9.51
CA ILE A 102 -18.63 -0.36 -10.96
C ILE A 102 -19.57 0.52 -11.78
N SER A 103 -20.73 0.85 -11.24
CA SER A 103 -21.72 1.70 -11.88
C SER A 103 -21.32 3.17 -11.98
N SER A 104 -20.30 3.61 -11.23
CA SER A 104 -19.87 5.02 -11.27
C SER A 104 -18.94 5.29 -12.45
N SER A 105 -19.12 6.40 -13.14
CA SER A 105 -18.27 6.93 -14.20
C SER A 105 -17.41 8.08 -13.64
N PRO A 106 -16.21 8.36 -14.16
CA PRO A 106 -15.42 7.65 -15.17
C PRO A 106 -14.57 6.51 -14.59
N ARG A 107 -14.29 5.49 -15.40
CA ARG A 107 -13.51 4.31 -15.00
C ARG A 107 -12.18 4.15 -15.74
N SER A 108 -11.85 5.06 -16.62
CA SER A 108 -10.55 5.08 -17.29
C SER A 108 -9.60 6.08 -16.62
N ILE A 109 -8.28 5.85 -16.79
CA ILE A 109 -7.23 6.66 -16.15
C ILE A 109 -7.29 8.10 -16.66
N TYR A 110 -7.43 8.29 -17.97
CA TYR A 110 -7.36 9.61 -18.60
C TYR A 110 -8.44 10.59 -18.09
N PRO A 111 -9.73 10.25 -18.08
CA PRO A 111 -10.74 11.13 -17.47
C PRO A 111 -10.57 11.33 -15.96
N CYS A 112 -10.03 10.33 -15.24
CA CYS A 112 -9.75 10.48 -13.81
C CYS A 112 -8.61 11.46 -13.53
N LEU A 113 -7.67 11.64 -14.46
CA LEU A 113 -6.61 12.65 -14.35
C LEU A 113 -7.18 14.08 -14.28
N SER A 114 -8.21 14.39 -15.04
CA SER A 114 -8.87 15.71 -15.00
C SER A 114 -9.65 15.96 -13.70
N LEU A 115 -9.97 14.90 -12.97
CA LEU A 115 -10.70 14.97 -11.71
C LEU A 115 -9.77 14.97 -10.48
N LEU A 116 -8.45 15.05 -10.67
CA LEU A 116 -7.50 15.12 -9.57
C LEU A 116 -7.60 16.47 -8.82
N PRO A 117 -7.52 16.46 -7.48
CA PRO A 117 -7.43 17.69 -6.70
C PRO A 117 -6.18 18.49 -6.99
N SER A 118 -5.05 17.84 -7.15
CA SER A 118 -3.77 18.45 -7.52
C SER A 118 -2.82 17.44 -8.16
N TRP A 119 -1.83 17.94 -8.91
CA TRP A 119 -0.74 17.13 -9.47
C TRP A 119 0.39 16.88 -8.47
N THR A 120 0.34 17.51 -7.32
CA THR A 120 1.30 17.34 -6.23
C THR A 120 0.66 16.60 -5.06
N VAL A 121 1.49 15.98 -4.23
CA VAL A 121 1.04 15.31 -3.01
C VAL A 121 0.39 16.34 -2.08
N SER A 122 -0.81 16.05 -1.59
CA SER A 122 -1.42 16.87 -0.56
C SER A 122 -0.51 16.94 0.68
N PRO A 123 -0.26 18.12 1.27
CA PRO A 123 0.59 18.24 2.46
C PRO A 123 0.18 17.32 3.61
N ARG A 124 -1.11 17.03 3.72
CA ARG A 124 -1.65 16.10 4.74
C ARG A 124 -1.24 14.66 4.50
N LEU A 125 -1.03 14.25 3.23
CA LEU A 125 -0.65 12.89 2.85
C LEU A 125 0.86 12.69 2.74
N PHE A 126 1.62 13.76 2.62
CA PHE A 126 3.06 13.69 2.40
C PHE A 126 3.80 12.79 3.41
N PRO A 127 3.61 12.95 4.75
CA PRO A 127 4.33 12.13 5.71
C PRO A 127 3.98 10.65 5.62
N ILE A 128 2.71 10.29 5.42
CA ILE A 128 2.33 8.88 5.31
C ILE A 128 2.78 8.28 3.98
N THR A 129 2.80 9.04 2.90
CA THR A 129 3.31 8.58 1.60
C THR A 129 4.80 8.26 1.69
N LEU A 130 5.59 9.14 2.33
CA LEU A 130 7.02 8.88 2.57
C LEU A 130 7.23 7.67 3.47
N LEU A 131 6.54 7.58 4.60
CA LEU A 131 6.67 6.45 5.51
C LEU A 131 6.32 5.13 4.83
N HIS A 132 5.23 5.10 4.07
CA HIS A 132 4.81 3.90 3.35
C HIS A 132 5.81 3.47 2.26
N ALA A 133 6.51 4.40 1.64
CA ALA A 133 7.52 4.11 0.63
C ALA A 133 8.88 3.75 1.25
N CYS A 134 9.38 4.57 2.18
CA CYS A 134 10.75 4.47 2.69
C CYS A 134 10.93 3.33 3.69
N VAL A 135 9.96 3.09 4.59
CA VAL A 135 10.14 2.12 5.67
C VAL A 135 10.26 0.67 5.15
N PRO A 136 9.41 0.19 4.24
CA PRO A 136 9.59 -1.13 3.64
C PRO A 136 10.91 -1.27 2.88
N THR A 137 11.27 -0.25 2.07
CA THR A 137 12.54 -0.24 1.33
C THR A 137 13.74 -0.26 2.27
N LEU A 138 13.68 0.49 3.37
CA LEU A 138 14.74 0.47 4.38
C LEU A 138 14.93 -0.93 4.97
N ILE A 139 13.84 -1.62 5.32
CA ILE A 139 13.89 -2.97 5.89
C ILE A 139 14.44 -3.96 4.87
N SER A 140 13.88 -4.00 3.65
CA SER A 140 14.30 -4.96 2.63
C SER A 140 15.75 -4.75 2.22
N SER A 141 16.19 -3.50 2.03
CA SER A 141 17.56 -3.19 1.63
C SER A 141 18.58 -3.30 2.76
N SER A 142 18.17 -3.18 4.03
CA SER A 142 19.07 -3.38 5.18
C SER A 142 19.22 -4.85 5.58
N THR A 143 18.33 -5.73 5.13
CA THR A 143 18.33 -7.15 5.47
C THR A 143 19.66 -7.84 5.18
N PRO A 144 20.23 -7.78 3.95
CA PRO A 144 21.51 -8.42 3.65
C PRO A 144 22.64 -7.85 4.50
N LEU A 145 22.62 -6.54 4.79
CA LEU A 145 23.60 -5.90 5.66
C LEU A 145 23.56 -6.50 7.07
N ILE A 146 22.38 -6.62 7.65
CA ILE A 146 22.19 -7.16 9.01
C ILE A 146 22.56 -8.63 9.06
N LEU A 147 22.16 -9.43 8.08
CA LEU A 147 22.47 -10.86 8.04
C LEU A 147 23.98 -11.13 7.99
N ARG A 148 24.69 -10.43 7.12
CA ARG A 148 26.15 -10.62 6.99
C ARG A 148 26.93 -9.96 8.12
N SER A 149 26.65 -8.69 8.45
CA SER A 149 27.48 -7.95 9.42
C SER A 149 27.23 -8.34 10.86
N THR A 150 25.98 -8.61 11.24
CA THR A 150 25.60 -8.86 12.64
C THR A 150 25.46 -10.35 12.95
N LEU A 151 24.89 -11.13 12.02
CA LEU A 151 24.63 -12.56 12.22
C LEU A 151 25.67 -13.46 11.58
N SER A 152 26.63 -12.90 10.82
CA SER A 152 27.67 -13.65 10.09
C SER A 152 27.10 -14.78 9.20
N VAL A 153 25.88 -14.55 8.66
CA VAL A 153 25.20 -15.50 7.77
C VAL A 153 25.53 -15.12 6.33
N ASP A 154 26.26 -15.99 5.64
CA ASP A 154 26.68 -15.77 4.26
C ASP A 154 25.79 -16.57 3.30
N PRO A 155 25.31 -15.97 2.18
CA PRO A 155 24.47 -16.67 1.21
C PRO A 155 25.17 -17.87 0.56
N LEU A 156 26.51 -17.84 0.45
CA LEU A 156 27.30 -18.92 -0.14
C LEU A 156 27.58 -20.06 0.84
N LEU A 157 27.86 -19.72 2.12
CA LEU A 157 28.22 -20.72 3.14
C LEU A 157 26.99 -21.33 3.82
N THR A 158 25.95 -20.55 4.04
CA THR A 158 24.74 -20.96 4.75
C THR A 158 23.45 -20.55 4.01
N PRO A 159 23.21 -21.06 2.79
CA PRO A 159 22.13 -20.60 1.93
C PRO A 159 20.73 -20.77 2.55
N THR A 160 20.51 -21.88 3.27
CA THR A 160 19.22 -22.14 3.95
C THR A 160 18.93 -21.13 5.06
N THR A 161 19.94 -20.83 5.90
CA THR A 161 19.80 -19.86 7.00
C THR A 161 19.60 -18.45 6.45
N TYR A 162 20.31 -18.10 5.39
CA TYR A 162 20.14 -16.83 4.70
C TYR A 162 18.73 -16.68 4.11
N SER A 163 18.21 -17.71 3.44
CA SER A 163 16.87 -17.76 2.86
C SER A 163 15.78 -17.64 3.96
N VAL A 164 15.94 -18.31 5.09
CA VAL A 164 15.02 -18.15 6.23
C VAL A 164 15.09 -16.73 6.80
N GLY A 165 16.28 -16.16 6.92
CA GLY A 165 16.48 -14.79 7.39
C GLY A 165 15.80 -13.76 6.49
N THR A 166 15.93 -13.89 5.18
CA THR A 166 15.25 -13.02 4.20
C THR A 166 13.73 -13.19 4.23
N PHE A 167 13.23 -14.42 4.40
CA PHE A 167 11.80 -14.67 4.58
C PHE A 167 11.24 -14.01 5.85
N LEU A 168 11.94 -14.11 6.97
CA LEU A 168 11.54 -13.45 8.23
C LEU A 168 11.54 -11.94 8.09
N SER A 169 12.55 -11.37 7.43
CA SER A 169 12.61 -9.93 7.15
C SER A 169 11.46 -9.47 6.25
N SER A 170 11.16 -10.19 5.17
CA SER A 170 10.01 -9.89 4.30
C SER A 170 8.68 -10.00 5.04
N THR A 171 8.59 -10.92 5.99
CA THR A 171 7.42 -11.03 6.87
C THR A 171 7.30 -9.82 7.80
N ALA A 172 8.41 -9.39 8.42
CA ALA A 172 8.45 -8.20 9.26
C ALA A 172 8.10 -6.93 8.46
N GLU A 173 8.66 -6.80 7.25
CA GLU A 173 8.31 -5.73 6.30
C GLU A 173 6.80 -5.70 6.03
N LEU A 174 6.18 -6.84 5.72
CA LEU A 174 4.75 -6.95 5.49
C LEU A 174 3.94 -6.44 6.70
N PHE A 175 4.29 -6.87 7.91
CA PHE A 175 3.60 -6.45 9.12
C PHE A 175 3.72 -4.95 9.41
N ILE A 176 4.81 -4.31 9.05
CA ILE A 176 4.99 -2.87 9.19
C ILE A 176 4.29 -2.10 8.07
N ARG A 177 4.31 -2.63 6.85
CA ARG A 177 3.67 -2.04 5.68
C ARG A 177 2.15 -1.99 5.79
N LEU A 178 1.49 -3.03 6.32
CA LEU A 178 0.02 -3.12 6.40
C LEU A 178 -0.65 -1.94 7.13
N PRO A 179 -0.22 -1.55 8.35
CA PRO A 179 -0.81 -0.40 9.03
C PRO A 179 -0.55 0.91 8.29
N LEU A 180 0.63 1.08 7.70
CA LEU A 180 0.95 2.26 6.91
C LEU A 180 0.08 2.36 5.65
N GLU A 181 -0.12 1.25 4.95
CA GLU A 181 -1.00 1.18 3.78
C GLU A 181 -2.46 1.48 4.17
N THR A 182 -2.94 0.91 5.28
CA THR A 182 -4.31 1.17 5.78
C THR A 182 -4.55 2.66 6.03
N VAL A 183 -3.59 3.33 6.67
CA VAL A 183 -3.66 4.77 6.95
C VAL A 183 -3.53 5.60 5.67
N LEU A 184 -2.63 5.22 4.77
CA LEU A 184 -2.45 5.89 3.47
C LEU A 184 -3.74 5.85 2.65
N ARG A 185 -4.34 4.67 2.48
CA ARG A 185 -5.60 4.53 1.71
C ARG A 185 -6.74 5.33 2.32
N ARG A 186 -6.83 5.35 3.64
CA ARG A 186 -7.81 6.18 4.33
C ARG A 186 -7.59 7.68 4.08
N GLY A 187 -6.36 8.14 4.17
CA GLY A 187 -6.02 9.53 3.88
C GLY A 187 -6.32 9.92 2.43
N GLN A 188 -6.03 9.03 1.48
CA GLN A 188 -6.35 9.25 0.07
C GLN A 188 -7.85 9.38 -0.18
N VAL A 189 -8.66 8.52 0.44
CA VAL A 189 -10.13 8.61 0.34
C VAL A 189 -10.65 9.92 0.97
N ALA A 190 -10.10 10.32 2.12
CA ALA A 190 -10.48 11.58 2.75
C ALA A 190 -10.20 12.79 1.86
N VAL A 191 -9.02 12.84 1.22
CA VAL A 191 -8.68 13.93 0.28
C VAL A 191 -9.60 13.94 -0.95
N LEU A 192 -9.97 12.76 -1.47
CA LEU A 192 -10.92 12.67 -2.58
C LEU A 192 -12.33 13.14 -2.18
N GLN A 193 -12.78 12.81 -0.97
CA GLN A 193 -14.06 13.25 -0.43
C GLN A 193 -14.09 14.77 -0.18
N ASP A 194 -13.02 15.31 0.42
CA ASP A 194 -12.87 16.76 0.64
C ASP A 194 -12.96 17.52 -0.70
N HIS A 195 -12.25 17.05 -1.71
CA HIS A 195 -12.28 17.65 -3.05
C HIS A 195 -13.66 17.57 -3.72
N GLU A 196 -14.37 16.45 -3.55
CA GLU A 196 -15.74 16.32 -4.09
C GLU A 196 -16.73 17.21 -3.36
N ASN A 197 -16.60 17.34 -2.04
CA ASN A 197 -17.40 18.26 -1.24
C ASN A 197 -17.16 19.72 -1.66
N GLU A 198 -15.93 20.11 -1.96
CA GLU A 198 -15.60 21.43 -2.50
C GLU A 198 -16.21 21.66 -3.89
N ARG A 199 -16.22 20.63 -4.74
CA ARG A 199 -16.85 20.69 -6.07
C ARG A 199 -18.37 20.85 -6.00
N THR A 200 -19.02 20.16 -5.09
CA THR A 200 -20.48 20.12 -4.96
C THR A 200 -21.04 21.32 -4.19
N ASN A 201 -20.23 21.97 -3.35
CA ASN A 201 -20.70 23.05 -2.48
C ASN A 201 -20.73 24.39 -3.23
N PRO A 202 -21.92 25.02 -3.44
CA PRO A 202 -22.05 26.24 -4.23
C PRO A 202 -21.33 27.44 -3.63
N SER A 203 -21.04 27.44 -2.32
CA SER A 203 -20.37 28.54 -1.62
C SER A 203 -18.88 28.68 -1.98
N TYR A 204 -18.25 27.66 -2.54
CA TYR A 204 -16.85 27.66 -2.96
C TYR A 204 -16.68 27.84 -4.48
N ARG A 205 -17.77 27.96 -5.24
CA ARG A 205 -17.71 28.09 -6.70
C ARG A 205 -17.38 29.53 -7.13
N THR A 206 -16.23 29.72 -7.76
CA THR A 206 -15.95 30.95 -8.51
C THR A 206 -16.86 31.04 -9.74
N PRO A 207 -17.32 32.27 -10.13
CA PRO A 207 -18.31 32.46 -11.21
C PRO A 207 -17.88 31.90 -12.58
N SER A 208 -16.59 31.80 -12.85
CA SER A 208 -16.05 31.22 -14.08
C SER A 208 -16.14 29.70 -14.19
N ARG A 209 -16.21 29.00 -13.04
CA ARG A 209 -16.28 27.52 -12.96
C ARG A 209 -17.73 27.00 -12.94
N GLN A 210 -18.68 27.91 -12.76
CA GLN A 210 -20.09 27.57 -12.63
C GLN A 210 -20.72 27.05 -13.94
N LYS A 211 -20.21 27.50 -15.11
CA LYS A 211 -20.75 27.12 -16.42
C LYS A 211 -20.33 25.72 -16.89
N SER A 212 -19.14 25.25 -16.50
CA SER A 212 -18.67 23.89 -16.88
C SER A 212 -19.19 22.78 -15.94
N ALA A 213 -19.51 23.12 -14.69
CA ALA A 213 -19.89 22.14 -13.69
C ALA A 213 -21.35 21.70 -13.74
N ALA A 214 -22.22 22.47 -14.39
CA ALA A 214 -23.65 22.15 -14.50
C ALA A 214 -23.95 20.99 -15.45
N TYR A 215 -23.06 20.70 -16.41
CA TYR A 215 -23.24 19.63 -17.39
C TYR A 215 -22.69 18.27 -16.94
N ASP A 216 -21.73 18.22 -15.99
CA ASP A 216 -21.02 17.02 -15.58
C ASP A 216 -21.37 16.54 -14.14
N ALA A 217 -22.22 17.25 -13.41
CA ALA A 217 -22.30 17.08 -11.96
C ALA A 217 -22.99 15.78 -11.49
N ASP A 218 -23.81 15.14 -12.31
CA ASP A 218 -24.64 14.02 -11.85
C ASP A 218 -23.98 12.64 -12.06
N ASP A 219 -23.11 12.49 -13.05
CA ASP A 219 -22.52 11.20 -13.43
C ASP A 219 -21.09 10.99 -12.88
N THR A 220 -20.39 12.04 -12.44
CA THR A 220 -18.97 11.98 -12.01
C THR A 220 -18.79 12.05 -10.49
N SER A 221 -19.85 11.97 -9.69
CA SER A 221 -19.77 12.10 -8.24
C SER A 221 -18.96 10.96 -7.60
N PHE A 222 -18.04 11.32 -6.70
CA PHE A 222 -17.24 10.36 -5.94
C PHE A 222 -18.11 9.70 -4.86
N LYS A 223 -18.66 8.53 -5.17
CA LYS A 223 -19.44 7.72 -4.21
C LYS A 223 -18.59 6.54 -3.77
N THR A 224 -18.39 6.38 -2.48
CA THR A 224 -17.69 5.23 -1.89
C THR A 224 -18.67 4.17 -1.44
N ILE A 225 -18.31 2.88 -1.60
CA ILE A 225 -19.11 1.74 -1.11
C ILE A 225 -19.18 1.75 0.42
N VAL A 226 -18.12 2.22 1.06
CA VAL A 226 -17.97 2.31 2.52
C VAL A 226 -17.43 3.69 2.86
N GLU A 227 -18.10 4.39 3.76
CA GLU A 227 -17.62 5.67 4.27
C GLU A 227 -16.52 5.42 5.33
N PRO A 228 -15.25 5.77 5.04
CA PRO A 228 -14.21 5.66 6.03
C PRO A 228 -14.35 6.77 7.07
N GLY A 229 -13.90 6.49 8.29
CA GLY A 229 -13.83 7.53 9.32
C GLY A 229 -12.82 8.63 8.96
N PRO A 230 -12.86 9.77 9.68
CA PRO A 230 -12.05 10.94 9.37
C PRO A 230 -10.54 10.65 9.46
N TYR A 231 -9.77 11.25 8.55
CA TYR A 231 -8.31 11.19 8.59
C TYR A 231 -7.77 12.21 9.60
N ARG A 232 -7.03 11.72 10.60
CA ARG A 232 -6.44 12.53 11.69
C ARG A 232 -4.91 12.49 11.72
N GLY A 233 -4.28 12.41 10.54
CA GLY A 233 -2.85 12.16 10.42
C GLY A 233 -2.48 10.69 10.66
N VAL A 234 -1.18 10.37 10.68
CA VAL A 234 -0.69 8.98 10.75
C VAL A 234 -1.11 8.30 12.05
N LEU A 235 -0.62 8.82 13.19
CA LEU A 235 -0.88 8.23 14.51
C LEU A 235 -2.34 8.39 14.94
N GLY A 236 -2.95 9.55 14.65
CA GLY A 236 -4.35 9.80 14.97
C GLY A 236 -5.31 8.84 14.26
N SER A 237 -5.04 8.51 13.00
CA SER A 237 -5.84 7.54 12.25
C SER A 237 -5.63 6.12 12.75
N MET A 238 -4.40 5.72 13.10
CA MET A 238 -4.13 4.42 13.74
C MET A 238 -4.89 4.26 15.06
N TRP A 239 -4.85 5.30 15.89
CA TRP A 239 -5.58 5.34 17.15
C TRP A 239 -7.09 5.24 16.95
N PHE A 240 -7.62 6.02 15.99
CA PHE A 240 -9.06 6.01 15.67
C PHE A 240 -9.53 4.63 15.22
N ILE A 241 -8.79 3.96 14.34
CA ILE A 241 -9.09 2.60 13.88
C ILE A 241 -9.11 1.61 15.05
N ALA A 242 -8.11 1.71 15.93
CA ALA A 242 -7.97 0.76 17.03
C ALA A 242 -9.04 0.95 18.12
N ARG A 243 -9.47 2.18 18.39
CA ARG A 243 -10.33 2.50 19.53
C ARG A 243 -11.75 2.91 19.22
N GLU A 244 -11.98 3.56 18.12
CA GLU A 244 -13.28 4.19 17.83
C GLU A 244 -14.02 3.54 16.67
N GLU A 245 -13.31 2.94 15.71
CA GLU A 245 -13.95 2.40 14.51
C GLU A 245 -14.43 0.97 14.70
N GLY A 246 -15.72 0.76 14.41
CA GLY A 246 -16.34 -0.56 14.47
C GLY A 246 -16.70 -0.99 15.90
N ILE A 247 -17.27 -2.17 15.99
CA ILE A 247 -17.69 -2.78 17.25
C ILE A 247 -17.15 -4.19 17.30
N THR A 248 -16.36 -4.50 18.32
CA THR A 248 -15.90 -5.86 18.59
C THR A 248 -16.75 -6.47 19.71
N ILE A 249 -17.32 -7.64 19.45
CA ILE A 249 -18.00 -8.42 20.49
C ILE A 249 -16.90 -9.12 21.28
N ALA A 250 -16.64 -8.68 22.50
CA ALA A 250 -15.61 -9.26 23.36
C ALA A 250 -16.16 -10.46 24.12
N GLY A 251 -15.56 -11.63 23.92
CA GLY A 251 -15.79 -12.80 24.73
C GLY A 251 -15.83 -14.12 23.96
N PRO A 252 -15.59 -15.25 24.65
CA PRO A 252 -15.60 -16.58 24.04
C PRO A 252 -16.97 -17.02 23.49
N ASN A 253 -18.04 -16.25 23.77
CA ASN A 253 -19.40 -16.51 23.32
C ASN A 253 -19.89 -15.56 22.20
N ALA A 254 -18.98 -14.91 21.47
CA ALA A 254 -19.35 -13.98 20.40
C ALA A 254 -20.27 -14.60 19.33
N ALA A 255 -20.00 -15.85 18.95
CA ALA A 255 -20.84 -16.60 18.02
C ALA A 255 -22.24 -16.90 18.59
N LYS A 256 -22.32 -17.26 19.88
CA LYS A 256 -23.61 -17.50 20.58
C LYS A 256 -24.40 -16.21 20.78
N ALA A 257 -23.72 -15.08 21.02
CA ALA A 257 -24.37 -13.78 21.13
C ALA A 257 -24.95 -13.30 19.79
N ALA A 258 -24.28 -13.56 18.68
CA ALA A 258 -24.77 -13.29 17.33
C ALA A 258 -26.03 -14.13 16.99
N SER A 259 -26.01 -15.42 17.35
CA SER A 259 -27.16 -16.32 17.18
C SER A 259 -28.34 -15.95 18.08
N ALA A 260 -28.10 -15.54 19.32
CA ALA A 260 -29.14 -15.11 20.27
C ALA A 260 -29.80 -13.78 19.84
N LYS A 261 -29.04 -12.87 19.23
CA LYS A 261 -29.58 -11.63 18.63
C LYS A 261 -30.48 -11.91 17.42
N ALA A 262 -30.15 -12.93 16.63
CA ALA A 262 -31.00 -13.39 15.52
C ALA A 262 -32.32 -14.02 16.00
N MET A 263 -32.37 -14.50 17.24
CA MET A 263 -33.57 -15.09 17.90
C MET A 263 -34.31 -14.12 18.80
N GLY A 264 -34.00 -12.81 18.79
CA GLY A 264 -34.72 -11.80 19.58
C GLY A 264 -34.41 -11.77 21.08
N PHE A 265 -33.43 -12.52 21.55
CA PHE A 265 -32.98 -12.48 22.95
C PHE A 265 -31.89 -11.42 23.15
N GLU A 266 -32.25 -10.25 23.60
CA GLU A 266 -31.32 -9.21 24.00
C GLU A 266 -30.64 -9.55 25.34
N ARG A 267 -29.51 -10.26 25.29
CA ARG A 267 -28.56 -10.23 26.41
C ARG A 267 -27.56 -9.10 26.15
N PRO A 268 -27.26 -8.25 27.15
CA PRO A 268 -26.26 -7.22 27.02
C PRO A 268 -24.87 -7.86 26.83
N SER A 269 -24.50 -8.09 25.59
CA SER A 269 -23.14 -8.43 25.25
C SER A 269 -22.27 -7.19 25.51
N ARG A 270 -21.16 -7.32 26.24
CA ARG A 270 -20.18 -6.22 26.41
C ARG A 270 -19.63 -5.87 25.03
N MET A 271 -20.31 -4.95 24.34
CA MET A 271 -19.83 -4.37 23.10
C MET A 271 -18.66 -3.43 23.42
N ARG A 272 -17.46 -3.77 23.01
CA ARG A 272 -16.34 -2.84 23.01
C ARG A 272 -16.37 -2.03 21.72
N LYS A 273 -16.40 -0.71 21.85
CA LYS A 273 -16.22 0.22 20.74
C LYS A 273 -14.76 0.06 20.23
N GLY A 274 -14.58 -0.02 18.94
CA GLY A 274 -13.27 -0.20 18.30
C GLY A 274 -13.01 -1.61 17.76
N GLN A 275 -12.31 -1.69 16.63
CA GLN A 275 -11.87 -2.97 16.03
C GLN A 275 -10.66 -3.58 16.73
N GLY A 276 -10.06 -2.84 17.68
CA GLY A 276 -8.79 -3.20 18.27
C GLY A 276 -7.63 -3.07 17.27
N VAL A 277 -6.47 -3.48 17.72
CA VAL A 277 -5.24 -3.43 16.92
C VAL A 277 -5.36 -4.26 15.63
N HIS A 278 -6.15 -5.34 15.64
CA HIS A 278 -6.37 -6.19 14.47
C HIS A 278 -6.98 -5.46 13.25
N GLY A 279 -7.62 -4.32 13.46
CA GLY A 279 -8.14 -3.48 12.37
C GLY A 279 -7.05 -2.97 11.42
N LEU A 280 -5.84 -2.73 11.95
CA LEU A 280 -4.68 -2.24 11.20
C LEU A 280 -4.01 -3.32 10.35
N TRP A 281 -4.10 -4.58 10.77
CA TRP A 281 -3.50 -5.73 10.08
C TRP A 281 -4.50 -6.55 9.26
N ARG A 282 -5.58 -5.95 8.80
CA ARG A 282 -6.54 -6.64 7.94
C ARG A 282 -5.86 -7.13 6.67
N GLY A 283 -6.03 -8.41 6.36
CA GLY A 283 -5.44 -9.03 5.17
C GLY A 283 -4.05 -9.64 5.38
N TRP A 284 -3.46 -9.58 6.58
CA TRP A 284 -2.13 -10.13 6.84
C TRP A 284 -1.98 -11.60 6.41
N ARG A 285 -3.04 -12.40 6.58
CA ARG A 285 -3.04 -13.81 6.14
C ARG A 285 -2.81 -13.95 4.65
N VAL A 286 -3.47 -13.13 3.84
CA VAL A 286 -3.30 -13.16 2.38
C VAL A 286 -1.88 -12.75 2.01
N GLY A 287 -1.34 -11.72 2.66
CA GLY A 287 0.06 -11.28 2.47
C GLY A 287 1.06 -12.38 2.82
N VAL A 288 0.91 -13.03 3.97
CA VAL A 288 1.80 -14.13 4.40
C VAL A 288 1.70 -15.32 3.44
N TRP A 289 0.51 -15.73 3.02
CA TRP A 289 0.36 -16.80 2.04
C TRP A 289 0.97 -16.42 0.68
N GLY A 290 0.90 -15.15 0.29
CA GLY A 290 1.60 -14.65 -0.89
C GLY A 290 3.13 -14.79 -0.78
N LEU A 291 3.70 -14.42 0.37
CA LEU A 291 5.14 -14.59 0.63
C LEU A 291 5.55 -16.06 0.62
N VAL A 292 4.79 -16.93 1.29
CA VAL A 292 5.03 -18.39 1.29
C VAL A 292 4.98 -18.94 -0.13
N GLY A 293 4.04 -18.48 -0.96
CA GLY A 293 3.93 -18.88 -2.36
C GLY A 293 5.15 -18.46 -3.19
N ILE A 294 5.61 -17.23 -3.06
CA ILE A 294 6.81 -16.71 -3.76
C ILE A 294 8.05 -17.48 -3.31
N TRP A 295 8.24 -17.61 -2.00
CA TRP A 295 9.37 -18.33 -1.43
C TRP A 295 9.37 -19.81 -1.80
N GLY A 296 8.21 -20.47 -1.75
CA GLY A 296 8.07 -21.87 -2.17
C GLY A 296 8.33 -22.07 -3.67
N ALA A 297 7.88 -21.13 -4.51
CA ALA A 297 8.16 -21.19 -5.94
C ALA A 297 9.67 -21.02 -6.23
N ALA A 298 10.35 -20.12 -5.52
CA ALA A 298 11.80 -19.95 -5.62
C ALA A 298 12.55 -21.23 -5.18
N ALA A 299 12.11 -21.85 -4.08
CA ALA A 299 12.71 -23.11 -3.59
C ALA A 299 12.51 -24.29 -4.54
N MET A 300 11.37 -24.35 -5.24
CA MET A 300 11.07 -25.42 -6.22
C MET A 300 11.69 -25.14 -7.59
N GLY A 301 11.78 -23.87 -8.00
CA GLY A 301 12.35 -23.47 -9.29
C GLY A 301 13.88 -23.56 -9.33
N GLY A 302 14.54 -23.56 -8.20
CA GLY A 302 15.99 -23.68 -8.04
C GLY A 302 16.52 -25.12 -8.03
N GLY A 303 15.83 -26.08 -8.62
CA GLY A 303 16.28 -27.48 -8.75
C GLY A 303 17.46 -27.74 -9.68
N GLY A 304 18.23 -26.70 -10.00
CA GLY A 304 19.50 -26.80 -10.74
C GLY A 304 20.52 -25.82 -10.19
N GLY A 305 21.13 -26.18 -9.09
CA GLY A 305 22.28 -25.58 -8.42
C GLY A 305 22.52 -24.10 -8.71
N GLU A 306 22.34 -23.32 -7.68
CA GLU A 306 22.81 -21.97 -7.38
C GLU A 306 21.69 -21.21 -6.64
N PHE A 307 21.61 -21.46 -5.34
CA PHE A 307 21.02 -20.56 -4.39
C PHE A 307 22.09 -19.64 -3.83
#